data_36cab8bbc746cd3e80dc2553f2f341b2
#
_entry.id   36cab8bbc746cd3e80dc2553f2f341b2
#
_cell.length_a   1.000
_cell.length_b   1.000
_cell.length_c   1.000
_cell.angle_alpha   90.00
_cell.angle_beta   90.00
_cell.angle_gamma   90.00
#
_symmetry.space_group_name_H-M   'P 1'
#
loop_
_entity.id
_entity.type
_entity.pdbx_description
1 polymer ?
#
loop_
_entity_poly.entity_id
_entity_poly.type
_entity_poly.pdbx_seq_one_letter_code
_entity_poly.pdbx_strand_id
1 'polypeptide(L)'
;MNRLPLRRFALALAVAPLALGLAACGKKEASDATAKSEAVAKVAPPAGKNWADVVTKTPEGGYLMGNPQAPIKLVEFGALSCSHCAEFSEKSSAELRDTFVASGRVSYELRLFMLNALDMPAALLVTCGAPEAVPGLAEQFWAWQPKMFESLQKAGDAQMQAIQAQKPPASFVSLAQVGGMTGFITSRGIAAPQAAACLADTKKATELAEQTQTASTKYEISGTPTFMIDGDKITANTWPEIKTMLENKGAR
;
A
#
# COMPACT_ATOMS: atom_id res chain seq x y z
N MET A 1 -51.40 24.17 66.19
CA MET A 1 -51.96 23.44 67.35
C MET A 1 -51.92 21.97 67.07
N ASN A 2 -51.43 21.22 68.06
CA ASN A 2 -51.37 19.72 68.21
C ASN A 2 -50.25 18.99 67.48
N ARG A 3 -49.17 18.76 68.16
CA ARG A 3 -48.77 17.79 69.24
C ARG A 3 -48.53 16.40 68.68
N LEU A 4 -47.24 16.02 68.82
CA LEU A 4 -46.65 14.66 68.78
C LEU A 4 -47.47 13.59 69.57
N PRO A 5 -47.14 12.28 69.30
CA PRO A 5 -46.14 11.70 70.19
C PRO A 5 -45.17 10.72 69.57
N LEU A 6 -43.98 10.69 70.20
CA LEU A 6 -42.96 9.66 70.19
C LEU A 6 -43.52 8.24 70.38
N ARG A 7 -42.96 7.28 69.64
CA ARG A 7 -42.71 5.90 70.15
C ARG A 7 -41.32 5.39 69.79
N ARG A 8 -40.60 5.17 70.88
CA ARG A 8 -39.34 4.46 70.92
C ARG A 8 -39.60 2.95 70.75
N PHE A 9 -38.74 2.26 69.93
CA PHE A 9 -38.41 0.84 70.17
C PHE A 9 -37.09 0.53 69.45
N ALA A 10 -36.15 0.30 70.26
CA ALA A 10 -35.23 -0.88 70.46
C ALA A 10 -34.22 -1.19 69.35
N LEU A 11 -32.98 -1.09 69.82
CA LEU A 11 -31.74 -1.63 69.25
C LEU A 11 -31.86 -3.11 68.86
N ALA A 12 -31.35 -3.45 67.67
CA ALA A 12 -30.73 -4.75 67.43
C ALA A 12 -29.44 -4.51 66.67
N LEU A 13 -28.32 -4.71 67.36
CA LEU A 13 -26.97 -4.83 66.76
C LEU A 13 -26.94 -6.12 65.95
N ALA A 14 -26.71 -5.99 64.64
CA ALA A 14 -26.23 -7.08 63.80
C ALA A 14 -24.86 -6.70 63.27
N VAL A 15 -23.84 -7.34 63.83
CA VAL A 15 -22.45 -7.29 63.37
C VAL A 15 -22.37 -8.13 62.09
N ALA A 16 -22.11 -7.51 60.94
CA ALA A 16 -21.76 -8.21 59.70
C ALA A 16 -20.30 -7.94 59.38
N PRO A 17 -19.54 -8.95 58.96
CA PRO A 17 -18.11 -8.80 58.72
C PRO A 17 -17.81 -8.00 57.48
N LEU A 18 -16.92 -7.06 57.62
CA LEU A 18 -16.36 -6.21 56.59
C LEU A 18 -15.45 -7.08 55.66
N ALA A 19 -16.00 -7.53 54.53
CA ALA A 19 -15.16 -8.11 53.47
C ALA A 19 -14.50 -6.95 52.72
N LEU A 20 -13.21 -6.73 52.97
CA LEU A 20 -12.37 -5.85 52.13
C LEU A 20 -12.24 -6.49 50.73
N GLY A 21 -13.04 -6.03 49.80
CA GLY A 21 -12.76 -6.24 48.38
C GLY A 21 -11.62 -5.32 47.93
N LEU A 22 -10.43 -5.90 47.78
CA LEU A 22 -9.35 -5.25 47.03
C LEU A 22 -9.84 -5.03 45.59
N ALA A 23 -10.24 -3.80 45.25
CA ALA A 23 -10.35 -3.37 43.88
C ALA A 23 -8.93 -3.33 43.29
N ALA A 24 -8.53 -4.42 42.64
CA ALA A 24 -7.38 -4.43 41.77
C ALA A 24 -7.69 -3.49 40.61
N CYS A 25 -7.17 -2.25 40.66
CA CYS A 25 -6.99 -1.43 39.47
C CYS A 25 -6.05 -2.19 38.52
N GLY A 26 -6.65 -3.01 37.67
CA GLY A 26 -5.96 -3.55 36.51
C GLY A 26 -5.53 -2.38 35.63
N LYS A 27 -4.24 -2.01 35.71
CA LYS A 27 -3.58 -1.33 34.61
C LYS A 27 -3.89 -2.18 33.37
N LYS A 28 -4.56 -1.57 32.39
CA LYS A 28 -4.51 -2.07 31.00
C LYS A 28 -3.02 -1.99 30.62
N GLU A 29 -2.30 -3.06 30.84
CA GLU A 29 -1.06 -3.29 30.14
C GLU A 29 -1.45 -3.30 28.66
N ALA A 30 -0.83 -2.39 27.89
CA ALA A 30 -0.85 -2.45 26.45
C ALA A 30 -0.41 -3.89 26.11
N SER A 31 -1.35 -4.68 25.58
CA SER A 31 -1.05 -6.02 25.13
C SER A 31 0.00 -5.90 24.05
N ASP A 32 1.19 -6.28 24.42
CA ASP A 32 2.35 -6.38 23.54
C ASP A 32 1.95 -7.16 22.29
N ALA A 33 2.10 -6.53 21.12
CA ALA A 33 1.64 -7.02 19.83
C ALA A 33 2.51 -8.18 19.28
N THR A 34 2.92 -9.12 20.15
CA THR A 34 3.79 -10.25 19.83
C THR A 34 3.12 -11.63 19.90
N ALA A 35 1.82 -11.71 20.12
CA ALA A 35 1.12 -12.98 20.01
C ALA A 35 1.06 -13.41 18.54
N LYS A 36 1.90 -14.38 18.16
CA LYS A 36 1.86 -15.01 16.83
C LYS A 36 0.51 -15.69 16.66
N SER A 37 -0.23 -15.31 15.63
CA SER A 37 -1.44 -16.04 15.24
C SER A 37 -1.10 -17.47 14.83
N GLU A 38 -2.08 -18.38 14.87
CA GLU A 38 -1.92 -19.70 14.27
C GLU A 38 -1.56 -19.58 12.79
N ALA A 39 -0.83 -20.56 12.27
CA ALA A 39 -0.47 -20.57 10.86
C ALA A 39 -1.72 -20.70 9.98
N VAL A 40 -1.92 -19.78 9.08
CA VAL A 40 -2.99 -19.83 8.09
C VAL A 40 -2.72 -20.96 7.08
N ALA A 41 -3.70 -21.78 6.74
CA ALA A 41 -3.55 -22.82 5.75
C ALA A 41 -3.27 -22.24 4.35
N LYS A 42 -2.43 -22.92 3.56
CA LYS A 42 -2.22 -22.56 2.15
C LYS A 42 -3.53 -22.72 1.38
N VAL A 43 -3.78 -21.81 0.45
CA VAL A 43 -4.93 -21.86 -0.46
C VAL A 43 -4.43 -22.25 -1.85
N ALA A 44 -4.94 -23.35 -2.39
CA ALA A 44 -4.56 -23.80 -3.74
C ALA A 44 -5.01 -22.78 -4.80
N PRO A 45 -4.17 -22.48 -5.80
CA PRO A 45 -4.57 -21.64 -6.93
C PRO A 45 -5.55 -22.39 -7.85
N PRO A 46 -6.24 -21.69 -8.76
CA PRO A 46 -7.00 -22.32 -9.82
C PRO A 46 -6.14 -23.29 -10.63
N ALA A 47 -6.76 -24.36 -11.16
CA ALA A 47 -6.05 -25.40 -11.90
C ALA A 47 -5.16 -24.82 -13.02
N GLY A 48 -3.89 -25.24 -13.05
CA GLY A 48 -2.91 -24.80 -14.03
C GLY A 48 -2.36 -23.38 -13.85
N LYS A 49 -2.65 -22.71 -12.73
CA LYS A 49 -2.14 -21.38 -12.41
C LYS A 49 -1.29 -21.38 -11.14
N ASN A 50 -0.45 -20.36 -11.01
CA ASN A 50 0.16 -19.98 -9.74
C ASN A 50 -0.52 -18.68 -9.27
N TRP A 51 -0.74 -18.52 -7.96
CA TRP A 51 -1.29 -17.26 -7.44
C TRP A 51 -0.43 -16.04 -7.81
N ALA A 52 0.88 -16.20 -7.90
CA ALA A 52 1.78 -15.12 -8.32
C ALA A 52 1.52 -14.61 -9.75
N ASP A 53 0.86 -15.42 -10.60
CA ASP A 53 0.51 -15.06 -11.98
C ASP A 53 -0.92 -14.50 -12.10
N VAL A 54 -1.67 -14.48 -11.00
CA VAL A 54 -3.04 -13.94 -10.98
C VAL A 54 -2.99 -12.49 -10.56
N VAL A 55 -3.27 -11.59 -11.49
CA VAL A 55 -3.36 -10.15 -11.22
C VAL A 55 -4.74 -9.65 -11.63
N THR A 56 -5.35 -8.85 -10.76
CA THR A 56 -6.66 -8.22 -11.02
C THR A 56 -6.60 -6.74 -10.70
N LYS A 57 -7.26 -5.90 -11.51
CA LYS A 57 -7.46 -4.50 -11.18
C LYS A 57 -8.55 -4.38 -10.13
N THR A 58 -8.29 -3.65 -9.05
CA THR A 58 -9.26 -3.45 -7.96
C THR A 58 -10.18 -2.25 -8.23
N PRO A 59 -11.34 -2.18 -7.58
CA PRO A 59 -12.22 -1.01 -7.64
C PRO A 59 -11.54 0.28 -7.19
N GLU A 60 -10.57 0.19 -6.29
CA GLU A 60 -9.75 1.31 -5.81
C GLU A 60 -8.67 1.74 -6.81
N GLY A 61 -8.60 1.07 -7.96
CA GLY A 61 -7.64 1.37 -9.03
C GLY A 61 -6.26 0.74 -8.85
N GLY A 62 -6.09 -0.10 -7.83
CA GLY A 62 -4.87 -0.87 -7.60
C GLY A 62 -4.74 -2.10 -8.48
N TYR A 63 -3.61 -2.77 -8.38
CA TYR A 63 -3.29 -4.02 -9.08
C TYR A 63 -2.96 -5.08 -8.04
N LEU A 64 -3.93 -5.96 -7.79
CA LEU A 64 -3.82 -7.03 -6.79
C LEU A 64 -3.23 -8.27 -7.45
N MET A 65 -2.09 -8.70 -6.95
CA MET A 65 -1.43 -9.96 -7.27
C MET A 65 -1.75 -10.99 -6.19
N GLY A 66 -2.18 -12.18 -6.61
CA GLY A 66 -2.45 -13.28 -5.70
C GLY A 66 -3.92 -13.66 -5.60
N ASN A 67 -4.25 -14.36 -4.51
CA ASN A 67 -5.60 -14.77 -4.18
C ASN A 67 -6.43 -13.54 -3.75
N PRO A 68 -7.50 -13.15 -4.47
CA PRO A 68 -8.35 -12.02 -4.07
C PRO A 68 -9.05 -12.23 -2.72
N GLN A 69 -9.19 -13.50 -2.30
CA GLN A 69 -9.77 -13.89 -1.01
C GLN A 69 -8.70 -14.28 0.01
N ALA A 70 -7.45 -13.87 -0.20
CA ALA A 70 -6.39 -14.13 0.76
C ALA A 70 -6.77 -13.58 2.14
N PRO A 71 -6.54 -14.36 3.21
CA PRO A 71 -6.87 -13.93 4.57
C PRO A 71 -5.99 -12.76 5.05
N ILE A 72 -4.82 -12.55 4.43
CA ILE A 72 -3.92 -11.44 4.74
C ILE A 72 -3.77 -10.60 3.50
N LYS A 73 -4.07 -9.30 3.60
CA LYS A 73 -4.04 -8.37 2.47
C LYS A 73 -2.99 -7.30 2.71
N LEU A 74 -1.92 -7.32 1.94
CA LEU A 74 -0.90 -6.28 1.93
C LEU A 74 -1.19 -5.30 0.80
N VAL A 75 -1.35 -4.02 1.12
CA VAL A 75 -1.49 -2.93 0.16
C VAL A 75 -0.27 -2.02 0.26
N GLU A 76 0.34 -1.69 -0.87
CA GLU A 76 1.38 -0.68 -0.99
C GLU A 76 0.87 0.52 -1.78
N PHE A 77 0.97 1.71 -1.20
CA PHE A 77 0.92 2.96 -1.93
C PHE A 77 2.34 3.32 -2.34
N GLY A 78 2.63 3.11 -3.62
CA GLY A 78 3.97 3.25 -4.19
C GLY A 78 4.01 4.29 -5.31
N ALA A 79 5.09 5.08 -5.36
CA ALA A 79 5.37 6.01 -6.43
C ALA A 79 6.56 5.52 -7.26
N LEU A 80 6.47 5.64 -8.57
CA LEU A 80 7.52 5.14 -9.48
C LEU A 80 8.81 5.97 -9.40
N SER A 81 8.71 7.22 -8.94
CA SER A 81 9.87 8.08 -8.67
C SER A 81 10.46 7.92 -7.27
N CYS A 82 9.83 7.12 -6.39
CA CYS A 82 10.25 6.99 -5.00
C CYS A 82 11.42 6.01 -4.84
N SER A 83 12.56 6.47 -4.34
CA SER A 83 13.74 5.63 -4.09
C SER A 83 13.53 4.58 -2.99
N HIS A 84 12.76 4.91 -1.95
CA HIS A 84 12.43 3.95 -0.89
C HIS A 84 11.47 2.86 -1.38
N CYS A 85 10.58 3.16 -2.35
CA CYS A 85 9.78 2.13 -3.02
C CYS A 85 10.66 1.19 -3.85
N ALA A 86 11.66 1.74 -4.55
CA ALA A 86 12.63 0.94 -5.29
C ALA A 86 13.45 0.04 -4.36
N GLU A 87 13.92 0.56 -3.23
CA GLU A 87 14.63 -0.21 -2.21
C GLU A 87 13.76 -1.32 -1.60
N PHE A 88 12.50 -1.02 -1.29
CA PHE A 88 11.55 -2.02 -0.81
C PHE A 88 11.34 -3.11 -1.86
N SER A 89 11.07 -2.74 -3.10
CA SER A 89 10.88 -3.67 -4.22
C SER A 89 12.10 -4.59 -4.41
N GLU A 90 13.32 -4.04 -4.42
CA GLU A 90 14.55 -4.82 -4.54
C GLU A 90 14.68 -5.90 -3.47
N LYS A 91 14.31 -5.57 -2.22
CA LYS A 91 14.47 -6.47 -1.07
C LYS A 91 13.30 -7.45 -0.90
N SER A 92 12.12 -7.13 -1.42
CA SER A 92 10.89 -7.86 -1.12
C SER A 92 10.35 -8.68 -2.27
N SER A 93 10.46 -8.20 -3.53
CA SER A 93 9.64 -8.68 -4.65
C SER A 93 9.70 -10.19 -4.84
N ALA A 94 10.88 -10.78 -4.83
CA ALA A 94 11.05 -12.21 -5.04
C ALA A 94 10.39 -13.03 -3.92
N GLU A 95 10.69 -12.73 -2.65
CA GLU A 95 10.17 -13.48 -1.52
C GLU A 95 8.66 -13.24 -1.33
N LEU A 96 8.21 -11.98 -1.48
CA LEU A 96 6.79 -11.64 -1.40
C LEU A 96 5.97 -12.40 -2.45
N ARG A 97 6.43 -12.41 -3.70
CA ARG A 97 5.78 -13.11 -4.81
C ARG A 97 5.83 -14.63 -4.64
N ASP A 98 7.04 -15.20 -4.48
CA ASP A 98 7.28 -16.64 -4.64
C ASP A 98 6.97 -17.44 -3.36
N THR A 99 6.94 -16.76 -2.19
CA THR A 99 6.66 -17.41 -0.91
C THR A 99 5.30 -17.01 -0.35
N PHE A 100 5.06 -15.71 -0.19
CA PHE A 100 3.85 -15.23 0.49
C PHE A 100 2.62 -15.28 -0.43
N VAL A 101 2.72 -14.66 -1.60
CA VAL A 101 1.60 -14.60 -2.56
C VAL A 101 1.33 -15.97 -3.17
N ALA A 102 2.37 -16.69 -3.60
CA ALA A 102 2.24 -18.02 -4.18
C ALA A 102 1.58 -19.04 -3.22
N SER A 103 1.66 -18.82 -1.91
CA SER A 103 0.99 -19.64 -0.91
C SER A 103 -0.54 -19.49 -0.90
N GLY A 104 -1.07 -18.42 -1.51
CA GLY A 104 -2.48 -18.02 -1.44
C GLY A 104 -2.93 -17.43 -0.11
N ARG A 105 -2.02 -17.31 0.87
CA ARG A 105 -2.30 -16.74 2.20
C ARG A 105 -2.26 -15.22 2.20
N VAL A 106 -1.44 -14.64 1.33
CA VAL A 106 -1.24 -13.20 1.19
C VAL A 106 -1.65 -12.79 -0.22
N SER A 107 -2.39 -11.69 -0.33
CA SER A 107 -2.49 -10.92 -1.55
C SER A 107 -1.65 -9.65 -1.42
N TYR A 108 -1.02 -9.23 -2.52
CA TYR A 108 -0.30 -7.98 -2.60
C TYR A 108 -1.00 -7.06 -3.61
N GLU A 109 -1.38 -5.86 -3.18
CA GLU A 109 -1.99 -4.86 -4.04
C GLU A 109 -1.08 -3.63 -4.14
N LEU A 110 -0.64 -3.31 -5.36
CA LEU A 110 0.06 -2.06 -5.66
C LEU A 110 -0.97 -0.99 -6.06
N ARG A 111 -0.99 0.12 -5.32
CA ARG A 111 -1.73 1.35 -5.64
C ARG A 111 -0.74 2.44 -6.00
N LEU A 112 -0.73 2.85 -7.27
CA LEU A 112 0.16 3.89 -7.74
C LEU A 112 -0.24 5.24 -7.14
N PHE A 113 0.75 5.94 -6.58
CA PHE A 113 0.59 7.24 -5.95
C PHE A 113 1.44 8.29 -6.68
N MET A 114 0.82 9.41 -7.06
CA MET A 114 1.51 10.50 -7.76
C MET A 114 2.18 11.41 -6.73
N LEU A 115 3.42 11.10 -6.39
CA LEU A 115 4.22 11.82 -5.40
C LEU A 115 4.76 13.14 -5.96
N ASN A 116 5.14 13.13 -7.25
CA ASN A 116 5.66 14.29 -7.96
C ASN A 116 5.37 14.21 -9.47
N ALA A 117 5.82 15.21 -10.23
CA ALA A 117 5.55 15.32 -11.66
C ALA A 117 6.07 14.15 -12.52
N LEU A 118 7.06 13.39 -12.05
CA LEU A 118 7.62 12.24 -12.79
C LEU A 118 6.70 11.03 -12.73
N ASP A 119 5.87 10.93 -11.70
CA ASP A 119 5.04 9.75 -11.48
C ASP A 119 3.91 9.62 -12.50
N MET A 120 3.35 10.74 -12.95
CA MET A 120 2.26 10.70 -13.92
C MET A 120 2.67 10.05 -15.25
N PRO A 121 3.71 10.51 -15.97
CA PRO A 121 4.15 9.85 -17.19
C PRO A 121 4.64 8.42 -16.94
N ALA A 122 5.29 8.15 -15.83
CA ALA A 122 5.73 6.81 -15.48
C ALA A 122 4.53 5.86 -15.27
N ALA A 123 3.50 6.29 -14.53
CA ALA A 123 2.29 5.53 -14.28
C ALA A 123 1.47 5.30 -15.56
N LEU A 124 1.32 6.32 -16.42
CA LEU A 124 0.68 6.19 -17.72
C LEU A 124 1.37 5.11 -18.59
N LEU A 125 2.69 5.05 -18.57
CA LEU A 125 3.45 4.08 -19.34
C LEU A 125 3.40 2.67 -18.71
N VAL A 126 3.59 2.54 -17.41
CA VAL A 126 3.57 1.25 -16.71
C VAL A 126 2.17 0.61 -16.78
N THR A 127 1.11 1.42 -16.80
CA THR A 127 -0.28 0.94 -16.92
C THR A 127 -0.79 0.89 -18.37
N CYS A 128 0.09 1.07 -19.36
CA CYS A 128 -0.26 1.16 -20.78
C CYS A 128 -0.67 -0.18 -21.42
N GLY A 129 -0.32 -1.30 -20.78
CA GLY A 129 -0.61 -2.65 -21.27
C GLY A 129 -1.74 -3.33 -20.50
N ALA A 130 -1.70 -4.67 -20.53
CA ALA A 130 -2.63 -5.48 -19.76
C ALA A 130 -2.40 -5.30 -18.25
N PRO A 131 -3.48 -5.28 -17.44
CA PRO A 131 -3.36 -5.11 -15.98
C PRO A 131 -2.42 -6.12 -15.31
N GLU A 132 -2.33 -7.32 -15.87
CA GLU A 132 -1.50 -8.42 -15.38
C GLU A 132 0.01 -8.09 -15.42
N ALA A 133 0.41 -7.22 -16.33
CA ALA A 133 1.80 -6.82 -16.48
C ALA A 133 2.24 -5.74 -15.48
N VAL A 134 1.29 -5.01 -14.86
CA VAL A 134 1.59 -3.79 -14.10
C VAL A 134 2.50 -4.03 -12.90
N PRO A 135 2.28 -5.03 -12.01
CA PRO A 135 3.20 -5.25 -10.89
C PRO A 135 4.63 -5.55 -11.34
N GLY A 136 4.79 -6.43 -12.33
CA GLY A 136 6.12 -6.76 -12.87
C GLY A 136 6.78 -5.61 -13.63
N LEU A 137 6.02 -4.74 -14.30
CA LEU A 137 6.55 -3.54 -14.95
C LEU A 137 6.95 -2.48 -13.93
N ALA A 138 6.20 -2.33 -12.84
CA ALA A 138 6.56 -1.43 -11.74
C ALA A 138 7.86 -1.89 -11.05
N GLU A 139 8.00 -3.19 -10.74
CA GLU A 139 9.23 -3.78 -10.19
C GLU A 139 10.42 -3.48 -11.10
N GLN A 140 10.28 -3.73 -12.40
CA GLN A 140 11.35 -3.44 -13.36
C GLN A 140 11.62 -1.94 -13.52
N PHE A 141 10.59 -1.09 -13.37
CA PHE A 141 10.76 0.36 -13.41
C PHE A 141 11.56 0.84 -12.21
N TRP A 142 11.27 0.36 -11.01
CA TRP A 142 12.03 0.68 -9.81
C TRP A 142 13.49 0.23 -9.92
N ALA A 143 13.75 -0.97 -10.43
CA ALA A 143 15.13 -1.42 -10.69
C ALA A 143 15.88 -0.56 -11.73
N TRP A 144 15.15 0.02 -12.68
CA TRP A 144 15.69 0.91 -13.72
C TRP A 144 15.74 2.39 -13.30
N GLN A 145 15.00 2.78 -12.26
CA GLN A 145 14.81 4.17 -11.80
C GLN A 145 16.10 5.01 -11.70
N PRO A 146 17.27 4.49 -11.28
CA PRO A 146 18.52 5.25 -11.26
C PRO A 146 18.90 5.80 -12.63
N LYS A 147 18.63 5.07 -13.71
CA LYS A 147 18.90 5.52 -15.10
C LYS A 147 17.98 6.67 -15.51
N MET A 148 16.74 6.66 -15.03
CA MET A 148 15.83 7.80 -15.23
C MET A 148 16.39 9.06 -14.60
N PHE A 149 16.81 9.01 -13.34
CA PHE A 149 17.37 10.17 -12.64
C PHE A 149 18.67 10.67 -13.29
N GLU A 150 19.55 9.75 -13.71
CA GLU A 150 20.75 10.10 -14.45
C GLU A 150 20.43 10.85 -15.75
N SER A 151 19.41 10.41 -16.49
CA SER A 151 18.97 11.06 -17.73
C SER A 151 18.40 12.46 -17.47
N LEU A 152 17.58 12.61 -16.43
CA LEU A 152 17.02 13.90 -16.03
C LEU A 152 18.11 14.87 -15.56
N GLN A 153 19.11 14.38 -14.82
CA GLN A 153 20.25 15.20 -14.40
C GLN A 153 21.07 15.71 -15.60
N LYS A 154 21.29 14.86 -16.61
CA LYS A 154 22.00 15.23 -17.85
C LYS A 154 21.25 16.27 -18.67
N ALA A 155 19.93 16.30 -18.59
CA ALA A 155 19.12 17.29 -19.29
C ALA A 155 19.33 18.72 -18.75
N GLY A 156 19.63 18.86 -17.47
CA GLY A 156 19.91 20.13 -16.82
C GLY A 156 18.68 21.00 -16.56
N ASP A 157 18.88 22.03 -15.73
CA ASP A 157 17.78 22.85 -15.19
C ASP A 157 17.00 23.61 -16.24
N ALA A 158 17.66 24.15 -17.28
CA ALA A 158 16.99 24.91 -18.32
C ALA A 158 15.96 24.06 -19.11
N GLN A 159 16.30 22.80 -19.43
CA GLN A 159 15.37 21.91 -20.11
C GLN A 159 14.24 21.49 -19.16
N MET A 160 14.53 21.20 -17.91
CA MET A 160 13.51 20.85 -16.93
C MET A 160 12.52 22.00 -16.67
N GLN A 161 12.99 23.25 -16.57
CA GLN A 161 12.13 24.45 -16.49
C GLN A 161 11.24 24.62 -17.72
N ALA A 162 11.79 24.40 -18.93
CA ALA A 162 11.01 24.47 -20.15
C ALA A 162 9.90 23.40 -20.21
N ILE A 163 10.16 22.21 -19.67
CA ILE A 163 9.15 21.15 -19.57
C ILE A 163 8.08 21.49 -18.54
N GLN A 164 8.45 22.03 -17.37
CA GLN A 164 7.50 22.44 -16.33
C GLN A 164 6.55 23.55 -16.80
N ALA A 165 6.96 24.38 -17.74
CA ALA A 165 6.11 25.39 -18.36
C ALA A 165 5.06 24.82 -19.34
N GLN A 166 5.21 23.55 -19.75
CA GLN A 166 4.26 22.90 -20.65
C GLN A 166 3.01 22.42 -19.91
N LYS A 167 1.89 22.42 -20.62
CA LYS A 167 0.66 21.83 -20.10
C LYS A 167 0.54 20.35 -20.48
N PRO A 168 -0.14 19.52 -19.66
CA PRO A 168 -0.52 18.16 -20.09
C PRO A 168 -1.33 18.17 -21.41
N PRO A 169 -1.15 17.16 -22.28
CA PRO A 169 -0.24 16.01 -22.13
C PRO A 169 1.20 16.27 -22.59
N ALA A 170 1.52 17.45 -23.16
CA ALA A 170 2.85 17.74 -23.71
C ALA A 170 3.96 17.58 -22.64
N SER A 171 3.72 18.03 -21.41
CA SER A 171 4.66 17.87 -20.31
C SER A 171 4.95 16.39 -19.99
N PHE A 172 3.93 15.52 -20.05
CA PHE A 172 4.09 14.08 -19.83
C PHE A 172 4.99 13.44 -20.89
N VAL A 173 4.76 13.78 -22.16
CA VAL A 173 5.57 13.31 -23.29
C VAL A 173 7.01 13.77 -23.12
N SER A 174 7.23 15.05 -22.84
CA SER A 174 8.57 15.62 -22.67
C SER A 174 9.33 15.01 -21.50
N LEU A 175 8.68 14.83 -20.32
CA LEU A 175 9.27 14.17 -19.16
C LEU A 175 9.62 12.71 -19.46
N ALA A 176 8.71 11.98 -20.13
CA ALA A 176 8.95 10.58 -20.50
C ALA A 176 10.12 10.43 -21.47
N GLN A 177 10.27 11.35 -22.42
CA GLN A 177 11.40 11.35 -23.37
C GLN A 177 12.71 11.66 -22.67
N VAL A 178 12.78 12.76 -21.93
CA VAL A 178 14.01 13.22 -21.27
C VAL A 178 14.44 12.24 -20.19
N GLY A 179 13.51 11.69 -19.42
CA GLY A 179 13.79 10.66 -18.43
C GLY A 179 14.08 9.28 -19.03
N GLY A 180 13.96 9.08 -20.36
CA GLY A 180 14.20 7.77 -20.99
C GLY A 180 13.09 6.74 -20.78
N MET A 181 11.97 7.14 -20.18
CA MET A 181 10.86 6.24 -19.81
C MET A 181 10.21 5.58 -21.05
N THR A 182 10.10 6.31 -22.16
CA THR A 182 9.60 5.77 -23.42
C THR A 182 10.48 4.62 -23.93
N GLY A 183 11.79 4.78 -23.88
CA GLY A 183 12.74 3.71 -24.23
C GLY A 183 12.65 2.51 -23.31
N PHE A 184 12.49 2.76 -22.00
CA PHE A 184 12.28 1.72 -21.01
C PHE A 184 11.06 0.85 -21.36
N ILE A 185 9.89 1.47 -21.61
CA ILE A 185 8.65 0.72 -21.82
C ILE A 185 8.61 0.02 -23.18
N THR A 186 9.20 0.65 -24.22
CA THR A 186 9.26 0.04 -25.56
C THR A 186 10.17 -1.19 -25.59
N SER A 187 11.25 -1.21 -24.82
CA SER A 187 12.09 -2.40 -24.67
C SER A 187 11.39 -3.57 -23.94
N ARG A 188 10.21 -3.35 -23.39
CA ARG A 188 9.36 -4.33 -22.69
C ARG A 188 8.07 -4.70 -23.43
N GLY A 189 8.06 -4.43 -24.73
CA GLY A 189 7.00 -4.90 -25.62
C GLY A 189 5.82 -3.93 -25.84
N ILE A 190 5.84 -2.74 -25.23
CA ILE A 190 4.85 -1.70 -25.55
C ILE A 190 5.34 -0.94 -26.79
N ALA A 191 4.59 -1.04 -27.90
CA ALA A 191 4.97 -0.37 -29.14
C ALA A 191 5.03 1.16 -28.96
N ALA A 192 5.95 1.85 -29.65
CA ALA A 192 6.13 3.28 -29.52
C ALA A 192 4.85 4.10 -29.81
N PRO A 193 4.03 3.77 -30.82
CA PRO A 193 2.74 4.46 -31.02
C PRO A 193 1.77 4.24 -29.86
N GLN A 194 1.76 3.06 -29.23
CA GLN A 194 0.94 2.76 -28.06
C GLN A 194 1.41 3.57 -26.85
N ALA A 195 2.73 3.61 -26.59
CA ALA A 195 3.31 4.42 -25.51
C ALA A 195 2.94 5.91 -25.67
N ALA A 196 3.01 6.44 -26.92
CA ALA A 196 2.60 7.81 -27.21
C ALA A 196 1.10 8.05 -26.95
N ALA A 197 0.23 7.11 -27.32
CA ALA A 197 -1.21 7.18 -27.04
C ALA A 197 -1.49 7.16 -25.53
N CYS A 198 -0.79 6.30 -24.77
CA CYS A 198 -0.93 6.25 -23.31
C CYS A 198 -0.48 7.56 -22.63
N LEU A 199 0.61 8.17 -23.07
CA LEU A 199 1.06 9.47 -22.56
C LEU A 199 0.09 10.61 -22.89
N ALA A 200 -0.69 10.48 -23.96
CA ALA A 200 -1.71 11.45 -24.35
C ALA A 200 -3.08 11.21 -23.68
N ASP A 201 -3.25 10.11 -22.95
CA ASP A 201 -4.53 9.75 -22.29
C ASP A 201 -4.78 10.60 -21.05
N THR A 202 -5.39 11.77 -21.27
CA THR A 202 -5.73 12.70 -20.18
C THR A 202 -6.83 12.15 -19.27
N LYS A 203 -7.70 11.25 -19.77
CA LYS A 203 -8.70 10.59 -18.93
C LYS A 203 -8.04 9.68 -17.91
N LYS A 204 -7.10 8.86 -18.36
CA LYS A 204 -6.33 7.99 -17.47
C LYS A 204 -5.49 8.80 -16.47
N ALA A 205 -4.89 9.92 -16.91
CA ALA A 205 -4.17 10.82 -16.02
C ALA A 205 -5.08 11.41 -14.92
N THR A 206 -6.32 11.79 -15.28
CA THR A 206 -7.31 12.26 -14.31
C THR A 206 -7.68 11.15 -13.31
N GLU A 207 -7.93 9.92 -13.78
CA GLU A 207 -8.22 8.76 -12.92
C GLU A 207 -7.08 8.52 -11.90
N LEU A 208 -5.81 8.56 -12.34
CA LEU A 208 -4.65 8.38 -11.47
C LEU A 208 -4.50 9.50 -10.45
N ALA A 209 -4.79 10.74 -10.84
CA ALA A 209 -4.78 11.87 -9.92
C ALA A 209 -5.90 11.76 -8.86
N GLU A 210 -7.10 11.36 -9.25
CA GLU A 210 -8.24 11.13 -8.35
C GLU A 210 -7.97 9.98 -7.38
N GLN A 211 -7.32 8.91 -7.83
CA GLN A 211 -6.89 7.81 -6.96
C GLN A 211 -5.90 8.29 -5.90
N THR A 212 -4.93 9.11 -6.29
CA THR A 212 -3.99 9.74 -5.36
C THR A 212 -4.70 10.65 -4.36
N GLN A 213 -5.63 11.49 -4.83
CA GLN A 213 -6.42 12.36 -3.95
C GLN A 213 -7.27 11.54 -2.97
N THR A 214 -7.89 10.46 -3.44
CA THR A 214 -8.65 9.53 -2.59
C THR A 214 -7.75 8.87 -1.55
N ALA A 215 -6.55 8.42 -1.95
CA ALA A 215 -5.58 7.84 -1.03
C ALA A 215 -5.18 8.86 0.07
N SER A 216 -4.92 10.11 -0.32
CA SER A 216 -4.55 11.16 0.62
C SER A 216 -5.67 11.50 1.60
N THR A 217 -6.93 11.55 1.15
CA THR A 217 -8.06 11.96 2.00
C THR A 217 -8.66 10.81 2.81
N LYS A 218 -8.84 9.64 2.20
CA LYS A 218 -9.51 8.49 2.83
C LYS A 218 -8.58 7.68 3.74
N TYR A 219 -7.32 7.52 3.31
CA TYR A 219 -6.35 6.68 4.02
C TYR A 219 -5.22 7.51 4.65
N GLU A 220 -5.29 8.85 4.55
CA GLU A 220 -4.29 9.78 5.08
C GLU A 220 -2.87 9.45 4.58
N ILE A 221 -2.75 9.10 3.29
CA ILE A 221 -1.46 8.83 2.67
C ILE A 221 -0.80 10.16 2.29
N SER A 222 0.35 10.43 2.90
CA SER A 222 1.13 11.67 2.67
C SER A 222 2.51 11.43 2.05
N GLY A 223 2.87 10.17 1.83
CA GLY A 223 4.17 9.79 1.27
C GLY A 223 4.23 8.32 0.88
N THR A 224 5.33 7.93 0.26
CA THR A 224 5.56 6.58 -0.26
C THR A 224 6.94 6.04 0.15
N PRO A 225 7.12 4.72 0.31
CA PRO A 225 6.02 3.76 0.37
C PRO A 225 5.20 3.93 1.65
N THR A 226 3.90 3.71 1.57
CA THR A 226 3.03 3.54 2.74
C THR A 226 2.29 2.23 2.58
N PHE A 227 2.19 1.47 3.66
CA PHE A 227 1.59 0.15 3.63
C PHE A 227 0.35 0.05 4.51
N MET A 228 -0.56 -0.84 4.09
CA MET A 228 -1.70 -1.28 4.90
C MET A 228 -1.70 -2.80 4.95
N ILE A 229 -2.08 -3.36 6.11
CA ILE A 229 -2.35 -4.80 6.25
C ILE A 229 -3.79 -4.95 6.75
N ASP A 230 -4.60 -5.70 6.01
CA ASP A 230 -6.02 -5.97 6.31
C ASP A 230 -6.87 -4.70 6.49
N GLY A 231 -6.50 -3.62 5.82
CA GLY A 231 -7.18 -2.33 5.87
C GLY A 231 -6.62 -1.33 6.88
N ASP A 232 -5.71 -1.75 7.75
CA ASP A 232 -5.07 -0.89 8.75
C ASP A 232 -3.74 -0.35 8.23
N LYS A 233 -3.55 0.97 8.28
CA LYS A 233 -2.27 1.61 7.96
C LYS A 233 -1.22 1.23 9.00
N ILE A 234 -0.05 0.80 8.54
CA ILE A 234 1.07 0.42 9.40
C ILE A 234 2.20 1.44 9.29
N THR A 235 3.05 1.51 10.30
CA THR A 235 4.22 2.39 10.33
C THR A 235 5.47 1.74 9.73
N ALA A 236 5.48 0.41 9.64
CA ALA A 236 6.56 -0.35 9.01
C ALA A 236 6.63 -0.01 7.52
N ASN A 237 7.83 0.20 7.01
CA ASN A 237 8.09 0.52 5.61
C ASN A 237 9.31 -0.22 5.03
N THR A 238 9.88 -1.15 5.79
CA THR A 238 10.97 -2.03 5.33
C THR A 238 10.49 -3.47 5.19
N TRP A 239 11.13 -4.22 4.27
CA TRP A 239 10.73 -5.61 4.06
C TRP A 239 10.87 -6.50 5.31
N PRO A 240 11.97 -6.46 6.09
CA PRO A 240 12.08 -7.29 7.29
C PRO A 240 10.95 -7.06 8.31
N GLU A 241 10.53 -5.81 8.50
CA GLU A 241 9.43 -5.47 9.42
C GLU A 241 8.09 -5.99 8.89
N ILE A 242 7.77 -5.70 7.62
CA ILE A 242 6.53 -6.14 6.98
C ILE A 242 6.46 -7.67 6.93
N LYS A 243 7.55 -8.33 6.55
CA LYS A 243 7.66 -9.79 6.59
C LYS A 243 7.31 -10.35 7.97
N THR A 244 7.91 -9.80 9.03
CA THR A 244 7.63 -10.19 10.41
C THR A 244 6.14 -10.01 10.76
N MET A 245 5.52 -8.92 10.32
CA MET A 245 4.08 -8.69 10.53
C MET A 245 3.22 -9.72 9.80
N LEU A 246 3.54 -10.05 8.55
CA LEU A 246 2.85 -11.08 7.77
C LEU A 246 2.97 -12.46 8.44
N GLU A 247 4.19 -12.82 8.89
CA GLU A 247 4.45 -14.08 9.60
C GLU A 247 3.69 -14.15 10.94
N ASN A 248 3.62 -13.05 11.68
CA ASN A 248 2.86 -12.96 12.94
C ASN A 248 1.35 -13.09 12.70
N LYS A 249 0.84 -12.68 11.53
CA LYS A 249 -0.54 -12.91 11.11
C LYS A 249 -0.81 -14.33 10.61
N GLY A 250 0.20 -15.19 10.57
CA GLY A 250 0.08 -16.60 10.20
C GLY A 250 0.54 -16.95 8.78
N ALA A 251 1.16 -16.03 8.05
CA ALA A 251 1.69 -16.27 6.70
C ALA A 251 3.04 -17.06 6.71
N ARG A 252 3.19 -18.08 7.57
CA ARG A 252 4.41 -18.90 7.72
C ARG A 252 4.16 -20.38 7.40
#